data_5f49a4dbfaed3c89c63b2a2101f94b57
#
_entry.id   5f49a4dbfaed3c89c63b2a2101f94b57
#
_cell.length_a   1.000
_cell.length_b   1.000
_cell.length_c   1.000
_cell.angle_alpha   90.00
_cell.angle_beta   90.00
_cell.angle_gamma   90.00
#
_symmetry.space_group_name_H-M   'P 1'
#
loop_
_entity.id
_entity.type
_entity.pdbx_description
1 polymer ?
#
loop_
_entity_poly.entity_id
_entity_poly.type
_entity_poly.pdbx_seq_one_letter_code
_entity_poly.pdbx_strand_id
1 'polypeptide(L)'
;VKAGSRVDFVIANGAECEPLIHKDYEIMVRHAADVVRGVELMMDATGASAGIIGIKEKNKSAIDAIAAVLRSDRIRIHLLGDFYPSGDEYILVYEATGRLIPPQGIPLDVGIVVNNVETLRNIARAAENLPVTEKFITVAGAVNHPVTFVAPVGMSYEDAIASAGGAIPESYAVFAGGLMMGKLTTDLNTPVTKTTAGLIVLPSDHTLVRRKGQPEVAMHRIGRSACDQCSYCTELCPRYVLGYDVQPHKVMRSLGFTSTGENIWNQFAQLCCACGLCTLYACPESLFPKEACDKSKHDLKEAGIAWSGKTEVVPHPMYEGRRTPLKQLVRRLGVTDYDHPSEFCADERSPHVVRIPVSQHIGTAAHPGVKQGDRVRKGDCLGTVPEGKLGANIHASIDGIVESVGDSIVIRSDS
;
A
#
# COMPACT_ATOMS: atom_id res chain seq x y z
N VAL A 1 -0.58 -16.93 -9.63
CA VAL A 1 -0.58 -18.27 -9.02
C VAL A 1 0.12 -19.20 -10.00
N LYS A 2 1.13 -19.97 -9.55
CA LYS A 2 1.77 -20.95 -10.42
C LYS A 2 0.79 -22.09 -10.72
N ALA A 3 0.80 -22.59 -11.94
CA ALA A 3 -0.01 -23.76 -12.30
C ALA A 3 0.28 -24.94 -11.35
N GLY A 4 -0.77 -25.58 -10.84
CA GLY A 4 -0.65 -26.68 -9.88
C GLY A 4 -0.54 -26.30 -8.39
N SER A 5 -0.51 -25.00 -8.05
CA SER A 5 -0.60 -24.59 -6.63
C SER A 5 -2.01 -24.83 -6.10
N ARG A 6 -2.11 -25.47 -4.94
CA ARG A 6 -3.39 -25.64 -4.24
C ARG A 6 -3.74 -24.33 -3.52
N VAL A 7 -4.95 -23.84 -3.74
CA VAL A 7 -5.50 -22.67 -3.05
C VAL A 7 -6.78 -23.09 -2.30
N ASP A 8 -6.80 -22.86 -1.00
CA ASP A 8 -7.96 -23.16 -0.16
C ASP A 8 -8.85 -21.93 0.01
N PHE A 9 -8.23 -20.73 0.15
CA PHE A 9 -8.92 -19.48 0.42
C PHE A 9 -8.48 -18.35 -0.52
N VAL A 10 -9.44 -17.54 -0.93
CA VAL A 10 -9.21 -16.18 -1.48
C VAL A 10 -9.58 -15.17 -0.41
N ILE A 11 -8.66 -14.26 -0.06
CA ILE A 11 -8.91 -13.21 0.93
C ILE A 11 -8.93 -11.85 0.24
N ALA A 12 -10.04 -11.13 0.40
CA ALA A 12 -10.17 -9.72 0.06
C ALA A 12 -9.66 -8.87 1.23
N ASN A 13 -8.64 -8.06 0.99
CA ASN A 13 -8.08 -7.13 1.98
C ASN A 13 -8.80 -5.79 1.90
N GLY A 14 -9.78 -5.57 2.78
CA GLY A 14 -10.49 -4.31 3.00
C GLY A 14 -10.11 -3.64 4.33
N ALA A 15 -8.94 -3.95 4.88
CA ALA A 15 -8.51 -3.47 6.20
C ALA A 15 -8.24 -1.96 6.24
N GLU A 16 -7.75 -1.36 5.14
CA GLU A 16 -7.41 0.07 5.04
C GLU A 16 -6.82 0.65 6.33
N CYS A 17 -5.54 0.35 6.60
CA CYS A 17 -4.93 0.70 7.87
C CYS A 17 -4.00 1.93 7.81
N GLU A 18 -3.73 2.50 6.64
CA GLU A 18 -3.00 3.77 6.52
C GLU A 18 -3.83 4.92 7.09
N PRO A 19 -3.28 5.74 8.02
CA PRO A 19 -4.01 6.91 8.53
C PRO A 19 -4.43 7.88 7.42
N LEU A 20 -5.60 8.48 7.57
CA LEU A 20 -6.20 9.50 6.68
C LEU A 20 -6.56 9.00 5.27
N ILE A 21 -6.47 7.71 4.97
CA ILE A 21 -6.89 7.13 3.69
C ILE A 21 -8.22 6.39 3.89
N HIS A 22 -9.18 6.60 2.97
CA HIS A 22 -10.55 6.07 3.06
C HIS A 22 -11.07 5.45 1.75
N LYS A 23 -10.19 5.20 0.77
CA LYS A 23 -10.58 4.72 -0.56
C LYS A 23 -11.16 3.30 -0.57
N ASP A 24 -10.59 2.38 0.23
CA ASP A 24 -11.06 0.99 0.25
C ASP A 24 -12.43 0.87 0.94
N TYR A 25 -12.69 1.73 1.95
CA TYR A 25 -14.01 1.88 2.54
C TYR A 25 -15.03 2.31 1.49
N GLU A 26 -14.74 3.36 0.69
CA GLU A 26 -15.64 3.87 -0.34
C GLU A 26 -15.88 2.83 -1.46
N ILE A 27 -14.86 2.07 -1.84
CA ILE A 27 -15.00 0.98 -2.80
C ILE A 27 -15.97 -0.09 -2.27
N MET A 28 -15.83 -0.51 -1.02
CA MET A 28 -16.70 -1.53 -0.42
C MET A 28 -18.14 -1.05 -0.27
N VAL A 29 -18.34 0.24 0.04
CA VAL A 29 -19.69 0.82 0.14
C VAL A 29 -20.38 0.94 -1.22
N ARG A 30 -19.65 1.40 -2.25
CA ARG A 30 -20.24 1.77 -3.56
C ARG A 30 -20.17 0.68 -4.60
N HIS A 31 -19.20 -0.22 -4.50
CA HIS A 31 -18.90 -1.28 -5.45
C HIS A 31 -18.86 -2.66 -4.78
N ALA A 32 -19.71 -2.86 -3.77
CA ALA A 32 -19.79 -4.11 -3.03
C ALA A 32 -19.98 -5.34 -3.96
N ALA A 33 -20.86 -5.20 -4.95
CA ALA A 33 -21.16 -6.27 -5.92
C ALA A 33 -19.91 -6.64 -6.76
N ASP A 34 -19.15 -5.65 -7.23
CA ASP A 34 -17.91 -5.89 -7.99
C ASP A 34 -16.83 -6.54 -7.13
N VAL A 35 -16.71 -6.12 -5.85
CA VAL A 35 -15.76 -6.73 -4.91
C VAL A 35 -16.10 -8.20 -4.69
N VAL A 36 -17.37 -8.53 -4.40
CA VAL A 36 -17.81 -9.91 -4.20
C VAL A 36 -17.62 -10.73 -5.48
N ARG A 37 -18.01 -10.18 -6.63
CA ARG A 37 -17.81 -10.81 -7.95
C ARG A 37 -16.33 -11.09 -8.23
N GLY A 38 -15.43 -10.16 -7.88
CA GLY A 38 -13.98 -10.34 -7.99
C GLY A 38 -13.48 -11.49 -7.11
N VAL A 39 -14.00 -11.64 -5.89
CA VAL A 39 -13.68 -12.81 -5.03
C VAL A 39 -14.14 -14.10 -5.69
N GLU A 40 -15.37 -14.16 -6.20
CA GLU A 40 -15.91 -15.34 -6.90
C GLU A 40 -15.05 -15.74 -8.09
N LEU A 41 -14.71 -14.77 -8.96
CA LEU A 41 -13.85 -15.00 -10.13
C LEU A 41 -12.46 -15.53 -9.74
N MET A 42 -11.89 -14.99 -8.67
CA MET A 42 -10.60 -15.48 -8.16
C MET A 42 -10.71 -16.88 -7.57
N MET A 43 -11.83 -17.19 -6.88
CA MET A 43 -12.09 -18.54 -6.38
C MET A 43 -12.21 -19.54 -7.54
N ASP A 44 -12.96 -19.18 -8.58
CA ASP A 44 -13.13 -20.03 -9.77
C ASP A 44 -11.79 -20.25 -10.51
N ALA A 45 -11.01 -19.18 -10.69
CA ALA A 45 -9.71 -19.26 -11.38
C ALA A 45 -8.64 -20.02 -10.60
N THR A 46 -8.73 -20.08 -9.27
CA THR A 46 -7.74 -20.75 -8.42
C THR A 46 -8.21 -22.11 -7.90
N GLY A 47 -9.48 -22.43 -8.04
CA GLY A 47 -10.11 -23.62 -7.45
C GLY A 47 -10.31 -23.51 -5.94
N ALA A 48 -10.25 -22.30 -5.36
CA ALA A 48 -10.41 -22.11 -3.93
C ALA A 48 -11.82 -22.48 -3.45
N SER A 49 -11.89 -23.16 -2.32
CA SER A 49 -13.17 -23.63 -1.76
C SER A 49 -13.95 -22.51 -1.06
N ALA A 50 -13.27 -21.48 -0.54
CA ALA A 50 -13.91 -20.40 0.21
C ALA A 50 -13.27 -19.02 -0.02
N GLY A 51 -14.09 -17.98 0.13
CA GLY A 51 -13.68 -16.58 0.12
C GLY A 51 -13.83 -15.94 1.49
N ILE A 52 -12.96 -15.01 1.83
CA ILE A 52 -13.02 -14.22 3.07
C ILE A 52 -12.84 -12.76 2.72
N ILE A 53 -13.71 -11.88 3.22
CA ILE A 53 -13.58 -10.45 3.05
C ILE A 53 -13.25 -9.84 4.42
N GLY A 54 -11.99 -9.40 4.58
CA GLY A 54 -11.52 -8.77 5.81
C GLY A 54 -11.91 -7.29 5.85
N ILE A 55 -12.75 -6.89 6.81
CA ILE A 55 -13.24 -5.52 6.97
C ILE A 55 -13.08 -5.11 8.43
N LYS A 56 -12.62 -3.88 8.70
CA LYS A 56 -12.60 -3.37 10.08
C LYS A 56 -14.00 -3.31 10.68
N GLU A 57 -14.14 -3.79 11.92
CA GLU A 57 -15.42 -3.82 12.62
C GLU A 57 -16.11 -2.46 12.71
N LYS A 58 -15.35 -1.37 12.77
CA LYS A 58 -15.87 0.00 12.82
C LYS A 58 -16.55 0.45 11.52
N ASN A 59 -16.24 -0.18 10.39
CA ASN A 59 -16.71 0.20 9.06
C ASN A 59 -18.09 -0.42 8.75
N LYS A 60 -19.10 -0.08 9.57
CA LYS A 60 -20.44 -0.70 9.53
C LYS A 60 -21.11 -0.60 8.15
N SER A 61 -21.07 0.58 7.50
CA SER A 61 -21.70 0.74 6.16
C SER A 61 -21.05 -0.15 5.11
N ALA A 62 -19.72 -0.38 5.17
CA ALA A 62 -19.05 -1.30 4.26
C ALA A 62 -19.43 -2.75 4.54
N ILE A 63 -19.55 -3.14 5.82
CA ILE A 63 -20.02 -4.47 6.23
C ILE A 63 -21.44 -4.71 5.70
N ASP A 64 -22.35 -3.75 5.92
CA ASP A 64 -23.74 -3.85 5.50
C ASP A 64 -23.87 -3.91 3.98
N ALA A 65 -23.11 -3.09 3.24
CA ALA A 65 -23.11 -3.10 1.78
C ALA A 65 -22.61 -4.44 1.20
N ILE A 66 -21.53 -4.98 1.73
CA ILE A 66 -21.01 -6.31 1.32
C ILE A 66 -22.04 -7.39 1.69
N ALA A 67 -22.54 -7.40 2.93
CA ALA A 67 -23.51 -8.39 3.38
C ALA A 67 -24.80 -8.41 2.52
N ALA A 68 -25.28 -7.25 2.09
CA ALA A 68 -26.46 -7.11 1.25
C ALA A 68 -26.33 -7.79 -0.13
N VAL A 69 -25.12 -7.93 -0.65
CA VAL A 69 -24.84 -8.53 -1.98
C VAL A 69 -24.31 -9.96 -1.92
N LEU A 70 -23.91 -10.45 -0.74
CA LEU A 70 -23.50 -11.83 -0.59
C LEU A 70 -24.65 -12.80 -0.88
N ARG A 71 -24.44 -13.74 -1.80
CA ARG A 71 -25.41 -14.77 -2.20
C ARG A 71 -24.91 -16.17 -1.96
N SER A 72 -23.60 -16.33 -1.76
CA SER A 72 -22.94 -17.62 -1.58
C SER A 72 -22.54 -17.80 -0.12
N ASP A 73 -22.81 -18.96 0.45
CA ASP A 73 -22.34 -19.40 1.77
C ASP A 73 -20.83 -19.72 1.78
N ARG A 74 -20.21 -19.79 0.60
CA ARG A 74 -18.76 -19.98 0.46
C ARG A 74 -17.95 -18.72 0.77
N ILE A 75 -18.59 -17.52 0.84
CA ILE A 75 -17.91 -16.27 1.12
C ILE A 75 -18.41 -15.72 2.46
N ARG A 76 -17.48 -15.41 3.35
CA ARG A 76 -17.79 -14.80 4.65
C ARG A 76 -17.06 -13.50 4.88
N ILE A 77 -17.63 -12.63 5.71
CA ILE A 77 -16.96 -11.44 6.23
C ILE A 77 -16.17 -11.84 7.47
N HIS A 78 -14.91 -11.39 7.55
CA HIS A 78 -14.08 -11.47 8.75
C HIS A 78 -13.87 -10.08 9.32
N LEU A 79 -14.25 -9.88 10.59
CA LEU A 79 -14.15 -8.59 11.26
C LEU A 79 -12.72 -8.40 11.80
N LEU A 80 -12.08 -7.31 11.40
CA LEU A 80 -10.73 -6.93 11.80
C LEU A 80 -10.77 -5.84 12.88
N GLY A 81 -9.83 -5.90 13.81
CA GLY A 81 -9.62 -4.84 14.79
C GLY A 81 -9.09 -3.53 14.17
N ASP A 82 -9.34 -2.40 14.86
CA ASP A 82 -8.86 -1.08 14.43
C ASP A 82 -7.44 -0.78 14.94
N PHE A 83 -6.48 -1.50 14.38
CA PHE A 83 -5.05 -1.36 14.68
C PHE A 83 -4.22 -1.29 13.40
N TYR A 84 -2.99 -0.82 13.52
CA TYR A 84 -2.02 -0.78 12.44
C TYR A 84 -0.91 -1.82 12.69
N PRO A 85 -0.50 -2.61 11.71
CA PRO A 85 -1.00 -2.73 10.33
C PRO A 85 -1.94 -3.95 10.14
N SER A 86 -3.23 -3.82 10.46
CA SER A 86 -4.22 -4.90 10.31
C SER A 86 -4.36 -5.43 8.87
N GLY A 87 -3.93 -4.65 7.88
CA GLY A 87 -3.89 -5.02 6.46
C GLY A 87 -2.58 -5.66 6.00
N ASP A 88 -1.59 -5.87 6.87
CA ASP A 88 -0.41 -6.67 6.51
C ASP A 88 -0.85 -8.10 6.19
N GLU A 89 -0.38 -8.64 5.05
CA GLU A 89 -0.84 -9.94 4.56
C GLU A 89 -0.63 -11.08 5.56
N TYR A 90 0.48 -11.09 6.31
CA TYR A 90 0.76 -12.12 7.30
C TYR A 90 -0.20 -12.04 8.50
N ILE A 91 -0.49 -10.80 8.93
CA ILE A 91 -1.46 -10.56 10.01
C ILE A 91 -2.85 -10.93 9.55
N LEU A 92 -3.27 -10.47 8.37
CA LEU A 92 -4.59 -10.73 7.83
C LEU A 92 -4.83 -12.24 7.62
N VAL A 93 -3.85 -12.97 7.09
CA VAL A 93 -3.92 -14.42 6.92
C VAL A 93 -4.08 -15.12 8.27
N TYR A 94 -3.27 -14.74 9.26
CA TYR A 94 -3.37 -15.33 10.59
C TYR A 94 -4.72 -15.02 11.27
N GLU A 95 -5.15 -13.75 11.28
CA GLU A 95 -6.43 -13.33 11.86
C GLU A 95 -7.62 -14.08 11.21
N ALA A 96 -7.61 -14.18 9.88
CA ALA A 96 -8.74 -14.75 9.14
C ALA A 96 -8.80 -16.27 9.12
N THR A 97 -7.65 -16.96 9.27
CA THR A 97 -7.55 -18.42 9.04
C THR A 97 -6.79 -19.20 10.11
N GLY A 98 -6.07 -18.52 11.02
CA GLY A 98 -5.17 -19.13 11.98
C GLY A 98 -3.87 -19.67 11.37
N ARG A 99 -3.66 -19.53 10.05
CA ARG A 99 -2.45 -20.03 9.36
C ARG A 99 -1.30 -19.04 9.49
N LEU A 100 -0.11 -19.55 9.74
CA LEU A 100 1.13 -18.76 9.78
C LEU A 100 1.93 -19.01 8.52
N ILE A 101 2.23 -17.95 7.79
CA ILE A 101 3.05 -18.02 6.57
C ILE A 101 4.49 -18.36 6.99
N PRO A 102 5.20 -19.29 6.34
CA PRO A 102 6.59 -19.59 6.69
C PRO A 102 7.48 -18.34 6.52
N PRO A 103 8.59 -18.22 7.28
CA PRO A 103 9.53 -17.11 7.10
C PRO A 103 9.99 -16.97 5.65
N GLN A 104 9.98 -15.74 5.12
CA GLN A 104 10.20 -15.41 3.69
C GLN A 104 9.14 -15.97 2.72
N GLY A 105 8.15 -16.66 3.20
CA GLY A 105 7.07 -17.20 2.39
C GLY A 105 6.09 -16.14 1.91
N ILE A 106 5.13 -16.59 1.14
CA ILE A 106 4.00 -15.79 0.65
C ILE A 106 2.68 -16.47 1.06
N PRO A 107 1.54 -15.78 1.04
CA PRO A 107 0.24 -16.40 1.38
C PRO A 107 -0.04 -17.71 0.65
N LEU A 108 0.44 -17.84 -0.58
CA LEU A 108 0.27 -19.05 -1.41
C LEU A 108 0.92 -20.29 -0.78
N ASP A 109 2.00 -20.14 0.00
CA ASP A 109 2.68 -21.27 0.65
C ASP A 109 1.82 -21.93 1.74
N VAL A 110 0.77 -21.24 2.16
CA VAL A 110 -0.24 -21.76 3.08
C VAL A 110 -1.62 -21.90 2.41
N GLY A 111 -1.66 -21.97 1.07
CA GLY A 111 -2.88 -22.20 0.30
C GLY A 111 -3.83 -20.99 0.27
N ILE A 112 -3.30 -19.78 0.32
CA ILE A 112 -4.10 -18.55 0.37
C ILE A 112 -3.66 -17.56 -0.72
N VAL A 113 -4.63 -16.90 -1.34
CA VAL A 113 -4.40 -15.76 -2.23
C VAL A 113 -5.03 -14.53 -1.58
N VAL A 114 -4.24 -13.46 -1.41
CA VAL A 114 -4.70 -12.19 -0.85
C VAL A 114 -4.70 -11.12 -1.93
N ASN A 115 -5.80 -10.38 -2.06
CA ASN A 115 -5.93 -9.25 -2.97
C ASN A 115 -6.61 -8.06 -2.26
N ASN A 116 -6.17 -6.85 -2.56
CA ASN A 116 -6.89 -5.64 -2.12
C ASN A 116 -8.28 -5.57 -2.78
N VAL A 117 -9.26 -5.00 -2.10
CA VAL A 117 -10.65 -4.86 -2.58
C VAL A 117 -10.75 -4.13 -3.92
N GLU A 118 -9.88 -3.14 -4.19
CA GLU A 118 -9.84 -2.46 -5.48
C GLU A 118 -9.34 -3.36 -6.60
N THR A 119 -8.36 -4.22 -6.32
CA THR A 119 -7.89 -5.23 -7.27
C THR A 119 -9.02 -6.19 -7.64
N LEU A 120 -9.82 -6.63 -6.67
CA LEU A 120 -10.96 -7.54 -6.91
C LEU A 120 -12.06 -6.85 -7.72
N ARG A 121 -12.40 -5.58 -7.40
CA ARG A 121 -13.28 -4.76 -8.24
C ARG A 121 -12.76 -4.70 -9.69
N ASN A 122 -11.48 -4.45 -9.86
CA ASN A 122 -10.87 -4.36 -11.20
C ASN A 122 -10.88 -5.71 -11.93
N ILE A 123 -10.76 -6.85 -11.23
CA ILE A 123 -10.91 -8.20 -11.81
C ILE A 123 -12.34 -8.41 -12.31
N ALA A 124 -13.35 -8.02 -11.54
CA ALA A 124 -14.75 -8.10 -11.97
C ALA A 124 -14.98 -7.29 -13.25
N ARG A 125 -14.48 -6.04 -13.29
CA ARG A 125 -14.58 -5.17 -14.47
C ARG A 125 -13.80 -5.71 -15.68
N ALA A 126 -12.63 -6.30 -15.44
CA ALA A 126 -11.85 -6.91 -16.53
C ALA A 126 -12.57 -8.10 -17.18
N ALA A 127 -13.39 -8.85 -16.42
CA ALA A 127 -14.23 -9.91 -16.99
C ALA A 127 -15.31 -9.35 -17.95
N GLU A 128 -15.62 -8.06 -17.85
CA GLU A 128 -16.50 -7.32 -18.76
C GLU A 128 -15.72 -6.56 -19.83
N ASN A 129 -14.41 -6.82 -20.00
CA ASN A 129 -13.50 -6.14 -20.91
C ASN A 129 -13.31 -4.63 -20.61
N LEU A 130 -13.53 -4.20 -19.38
CA LEU A 130 -13.30 -2.82 -18.96
C LEU A 130 -11.87 -2.68 -18.43
N PRO A 131 -11.01 -1.89 -19.08
CA PRO A 131 -9.63 -1.69 -18.64
C PRO A 131 -9.54 -0.78 -17.43
N VAL A 132 -8.40 -0.86 -16.71
CA VAL A 132 -8.10 0.04 -15.59
C VAL A 132 -7.61 1.38 -16.13
N THR A 133 -8.53 2.34 -16.23
CA THR A 133 -8.29 3.73 -16.66
C THR A 133 -8.42 4.73 -15.54
N GLU A 134 -8.89 4.28 -14.38
CA GLU A 134 -9.23 5.12 -13.24
C GLU A 134 -8.75 4.50 -11.94
N LYS A 135 -8.58 5.32 -10.91
CA LYS A 135 -8.06 4.95 -9.61
C LYS A 135 -8.84 5.65 -8.49
N PHE A 136 -9.29 4.90 -7.49
CA PHE A 136 -9.80 5.49 -6.26
C PHE A 136 -8.63 6.06 -5.46
N ILE A 137 -8.69 7.34 -5.13
CA ILE A 137 -7.69 7.99 -4.28
C ILE A 137 -8.38 8.83 -3.19
N THR A 138 -7.71 8.93 -2.05
CA THR A 138 -8.06 9.91 -1.01
C THR A 138 -7.03 11.03 -1.04
N VAL A 139 -7.49 12.28 -1.05
CA VAL A 139 -6.65 13.47 -0.84
C VAL A 139 -7.06 14.08 0.50
N ALA A 140 -6.14 14.11 1.45
CA ALA A 140 -6.39 14.54 2.82
C ALA A 140 -5.17 15.26 3.44
N GLY A 141 -5.24 15.57 4.73
CA GLY A 141 -4.23 16.37 5.42
C GLY A 141 -4.56 17.84 5.36
N ALA A 142 -3.57 18.70 5.18
CA ALA A 142 -3.69 20.15 5.15
C ALA A 142 -4.24 20.66 3.80
N VAL A 143 -5.45 20.23 3.44
CA VAL A 143 -6.20 20.65 2.25
C VAL A 143 -7.54 21.26 2.68
N ASN A 144 -8.13 22.12 1.82
CA ASN A 144 -9.36 22.81 2.17
C ASN A 144 -10.56 21.86 2.35
N HIS A 145 -10.66 20.82 1.52
CA HIS A 145 -11.76 19.85 1.53
C HIS A 145 -11.23 18.42 1.35
N PRO A 146 -10.88 17.70 2.45
CA PRO A 146 -10.49 16.30 2.33
C PRO A 146 -11.54 15.49 1.57
N VAL A 147 -11.11 14.76 0.53
CA VAL A 147 -12.03 14.11 -0.40
C VAL A 147 -11.49 12.76 -0.87
N THR A 148 -12.39 11.79 -1.05
CA THR A 148 -12.12 10.57 -1.81
C THR A 148 -12.87 10.64 -3.13
N PHE A 149 -12.21 10.34 -4.23
CA PHE A 149 -12.81 10.40 -5.57
C PHE A 149 -12.13 9.42 -6.54
N VAL A 150 -12.69 9.31 -7.74
CA VAL A 150 -12.14 8.50 -8.83
C VAL A 150 -11.30 9.40 -9.74
N ALA A 151 -9.98 9.23 -9.70
CA ALA A 151 -9.03 9.96 -10.53
C ALA A 151 -8.72 9.20 -11.83
N PRO A 152 -8.66 9.87 -12.99
CA PRO A 152 -8.06 9.28 -14.19
C PRO A 152 -6.59 8.90 -13.93
N VAL A 153 -6.16 7.71 -14.36
CA VAL A 153 -4.75 7.30 -14.30
C VAL A 153 -3.91 8.27 -15.12
N GLY A 154 -2.85 8.81 -14.53
CA GLY A 154 -2.02 9.83 -15.18
C GLY A 154 -2.34 11.27 -14.77
N MET A 155 -3.41 11.51 -14.01
CA MET A 155 -3.72 12.82 -13.42
C MET A 155 -2.55 13.28 -12.54
N SER A 156 -2.16 14.55 -12.60
CA SER A 156 -1.08 15.07 -11.76
C SER A 156 -1.46 15.13 -10.27
N TYR A 157 -0.50 15.08 -9.37
CA TYR A 157 -0.76 15.32 -7.95
C TYR A 157 -1.28 16.74 -7.71
N GLU A 158 -0.85 17.72 -8.52
CA GLU A 158 -1.35 19.08 -8.47
C GLU A 158 -2.86 19.14 -8.72
N ASP A 159 -3.33 18.54 -9.84
CA ASP A 159 -4.76 18.47 -10.16
C ASP A 159 -5.56 17.70 -9.11
N ALA A 160 -4.99 16.63 -8.58
CA ALA A 160 -5.62 15.85 -7.52
C ALA A 160 -5.78 16.67 -6.23
N ILE A 161 -4.77 17.45 -5.83
CA ILE A 161 -4.83 18.36 -4.67
C ILE A 161 -5.80 19.53 -4.95
N ALA A 162 -5.80 20.07 -6.17
CA ALA A 162 -6.77 21.08 -6.57
C ALA A 162 -8.22 20.56 -6.46
N SER A 163 -8.46 19.27 -6.72
CA SER A 163 -9.77 18.62 -6.52
C SER A 163 -10.22 18.58 -5.05
N ALA A 164 -9.29 18.72 -4.11
CA ALA A 164 -9.54 18.89 -2.67
C ALA A 164 -9.61 20.36 -2.24
N GLY A 165 -9.81 21.28 -3.18
CA GLY A 165 -9.84 22.74 -2.93
C GLY A 165 -8.47 23.38 -2.75
N GLY A 166 -7.39 22.65 -3.07
CA GLY A 166 -6.01 23.09 -2.90
C GLY A 166 -5.44 22.86 -1.50
N ALA A 167 -4.13 23.03 -1.36
CA ALA A 167 -3.43 22.98 -0.09
C ALA A 167 -3.67 24.25 0.72
N ILE A 168 -3.80 24.13 2.05
CA ILE A 168 -3.95 25.27 2.96
C ILE A 168 -2.59 26.00 3.16
N PRO A 169 -1.47 25.29 3.44
CA PRO A 169 -0.19 25.95 3.62
C PRO A 169 0.45 26.35 2.28
N GLU A 170 1.15 27.49 2.26
CA GLU A 170 1.93 27.93 1.10
C GLU A 170 3.09 26.98 0.76
N SER A 171 3.73 26.41 1.80
CA SER A 171 4.82 25.46 1.65
C SER A 171 4.44 24.12 2.26
N TYR A 172 4.42 23.07 1.43
CA TYR A 172 3.99 21.72 1.83
C TYR A 172 4.76 20.64 1.10
N ALA A 173 4.60 19.42 1.61
CA ALA A 173 5.04 18.20 0.96
C ALA A 173 3.91 17.18 0.96
N VAL A 174 3.99 16.22 0.07
CA VAL A 174 2.97 15.20 -0.17
C VAL A 174 3.49 13.82 0.19
N PHE A 175 2.75 13.10 1.01
CA PHE A 175 2.95 11.67 1.24
C PHE A 175 2.07 10.89 0.24
N ALA A 176 2.69 10.35 -0.80
CA ALA A 176 2.02 9.55 -1.80
C ALA A 176 1.92 8.08 -1.34
N GLY A 177 0.71 7.57 -1.20
CA GLY A 177 0.44 6.20 -0.75
C GLY A 177 0.24 6.02 0.75
N GLY A 178 0.32 7.09 1.56
CA GLY A 178 0.07 7.09 3.00
C GLY A 178 1.24 7.60 3.85
N LEU A 179 0.98 7.86 5.12
CA LEU A 179 1.96 8.42 6.06
C LEU A 179 3.01 7.40 6.51
N MET A 180 2.60 6.14 6.66
CA MET A 180 3.46 5.09 7.20
C MET A 180 4.37 4.49 6.14
N MET A 181 3.78 3.98 5.06
CA MET A 181 4.51 3.27 3.99
C MET A 181 4.70 4.10 2.72
N GLY A 182 4.03 5.24 2.59
CA GLY A 182 4.11 6.12 1.43
C GLY A 182 5.44 6.84 1.30
N LYS A 183 5.64 7.43 0.10
CA LYS A 183 6.82 8.21 -0.26
C LYS A 183 6.55 9.71 -0.08
N LEU A 184 7.50 10.42 0.49
CA LEU A 184 7.48 11.88 0.56
C LEU A 184 7.96 12.46 -0.78
N THR A 185 7.22 13.42 -1.31
CA THR A 185 7.59 14.16 -2.53
C THR A 185 7.13 15.62 -2.45
N THR A 186 7.83 16.48 -3.18
CA THR A 186 7.44 17.86 -3.46
C THR A 186 7.18 18.06 -4.96
N ASP A 187 7.39 17.01 -5.79
CA ASP A 187 7.09 17.06 -7.22
C ASP A 187 5.60 16.77 -7.46
N LEU A 188 4.88 17.85 -7.72
CA LEU A 188 3.43 17.81 -7.98
C LEU A 188 3.06 17.39 -9.40
N ASN A 189 4.05 17.34 -10.33
CA ASN A 189 3.85 16.79 -11.68
C ASN A 189 3.83 15.25 -11.71
N THR A 190 4.14 14.60 -10.58
CA THR A 190 4.07 13.15 -10.45
C THR A 190 2.64 12.67 -10.76
N PRO A 191 2.46 11.67 -11.63
CA PRO A 191 1.13 11.20 -11.99
C PRO A 191 0.55 10.23 -10.96
N VAL A 192 -0.77 10.26 -10.81
CA VAL A 192 -1.55 9.19 -10.19
C VAL A 192 -1.39 7.93 -11.02
N THR A 193 -0.97 6.84 -10.41
CA THR A 193 -0.76 5.55 -11.06
C THR A 193 -1.75 4.51 -10.55
N LYS A 194 -1.78 3.33 -11.17
CA LYS A 194 -2.60 2.18 -10.70
C LYS A 194 -2.30 1.76 -9.26
N THR A 195 -1.17 2.19 -8.69
CA THR A 195 -0.73 1.86 -7.32
C THR A 195 -0.90 3.01 -6.32
N THR A 196 -1.28 4.20 -6.74
CA THR A 196 -1.49 5.36 -5.86
C THR A 196 -2.74 5.15 -5.00
N ALA A 197 -2.59 5.07 -3.68
CA ALA A 197 -3.72 4.90 -2.75
C ALA A 197 -4.31 6.23 -2.28
N GLY A 198 -3.49 7.26 -2.18
CA GLY A 198 -3.91 8.60 -1.76
C GLY A 198 -2.74 9.55 -1.63
N LEU A 199 -3.06 10.81 -1.40
CA LEU A 199 -2.13 11.91 -1.23
C LEU A 199 -2.44 12.60 0.09
N ILE A 200 -1.48 12.61 1.01
CA ILE A 200 -1.62 13.32 2.28
C ILE A 200 -0.71 14.53 2.26
N VAL A 201 -1.32 15.71 2.27
CA VAL A 201 -0.62 17.00 2.26
C VAL A 201 -0.30 17.41 3.68
N LEU A 202 0.95 17.75 3.97
CA LEU A 202 1.36 18.28 5.26
C LEU A 202 2.25 19.51 5.07
N PRO A 203 2.21 20.51 6.00
CA PRO A 203 3.11 21.65 5.98
C PRO A 203 4.58 21.21 5.94
N SER A 204 5.43 21.95 5.24
CA SER A 204 6.87 21.62 5.10
C SER A 204 7.60 21.58 6.45
N ASP A 205 7.12 22.30 7.44
CA ASP A 205 7.65 22.33 8.80
C ASP A 205 7.08 21.25 9.72
N HIS A 206 6.14 20.42 9.24
CA HIS A 206 5.58 19.32 10.03
C HIS A 206 6.65 18.29 10.39
N THR A 207 6.61 17.77 11.63
CA THR A 207 7.61 16.81 12.14
C THR A 207 7.82 15.61 11.25
N LEU A 208 6.74 15.04 10.68
CA LEU A 208 6.83 13.89 9.76
C LEU A 208 7.59 14.25 8.47
N VAL A 209 7.34 15.44 7.90
CA VAL A 209 8.02 15.92 6.69
C VAL A 209 9.51 16.06 6.98
N ARG A 210 9.87 16.73 8.09
CA ARG A 210 11.28 16.88 8.51
C ARG A 210 11.95 15.54 8.76
N ARG A 211 11.26 14.59 9.40
CA ARG A 211 11.83 13.26 9.71
C ARG A 211 12.04 12.43 8.45
N LYS A 212 11.03 12.30 7.60
CA LYS A 212 11.14 11.51 6.35
C LYS A 212 12.01 12.18 5.28
N GLY A 213 12.19 13.49 5.34
CA GLY A 213 13.08 14.26 4.46
C GLY A 213 14.56 14.22 4.85
N GLN A 214 14.94 13.58 5.97
CA GLN A 214 16.36 13.49 6.36
C GLN A 214 17.15 12.57 5.41
N PRO A 215 18.40 12.91 5.06
CA PRO A 215 19.28 12.02 4.32
C PRO A 215 19.57 10.73 5.11
N GLU A 216 19.57 9.59 4.42
CA GLU A 216 19.80 8.27 5.03
C GLU A 216 21.10 8.19 5.83
N VAL A 217 22.18 8.81 5.32
CA VAL A 217 23.46 8.89 6.02
C VAL A 217 23.35 9.58 7.38
N ALA A 218 22.54 10.64 7.48
CA ALA A 218 22.28 11.34 8.75
C ALA A 218 21.46 10.45 9.70
N MET A 219 20.45 9.75 9.20
CA MET A 219 19.62 8.83 9.97
C MET A 219 20.48 7.73 10.62
N HIS A 220 21.37 7.10 9.85
CA HIS A 220 22.26 6.05 10.34
C HIS A 220 23.31 6.57 11.32
N ARG A 221 23.88 7.76 11.07
CA ARG A 221 24.85 8.38 12.00
C ARG A 221 24.22 8.67 13.35
N ILE A 222 23.03 9.26 13.37
CA ILE A 222 22.29 9.54 14.62
C ILE A 222 21.94 8.22 15.31
N GLY A 223 21.50 7.20 14.57
CA GLY A 223 21.17 5.89 15.11
C GLY A 223 22.33 5.20 15.82
N ARG A 224 23.56 5.34 15.31
CA ARG A 224 24.77 4.78 15.95
C ARG A 224 25.06 5.40 17.30
N SER A 225 24.84 6.69 17.46
CA SER A 225 25.25 7.46 18.64
C SER A 225 24.16 7.58 19.71
N ALA A 226 22.89 7.52 19.33
CA ALA A 226 21.79 7.86 20.22
C ALA A 226 20.88 6.67 20.59
N CYS A 227 21.11 5.47 20.04
CA CYS A 227 20.28 4.32 20.35
C CYS A 227 20.66 3.70 21.71
N ASP A 228 19.79 3.84 22.69
CA ASP A 228 19.92 3.32 24.05
C ASP A 228 19.56 1.84 24.21
N GLN A 229 19.16 1.16 23.12
CA GLN A 229 18.81 -0.26 23.12
C GLN A 229 17.58 -0.64 23.98
N CYS A 230 16.63 0.25 24.17
CA CYS A 230 15.39 0.03 24.94
C CYS A 230 14.50 -1.10 24.41
N SER A 231 14.72 -1.56 23.16
CA SER A 231 14.00 -2.63 22.45
C SER A 231 12.53 -2.37 22.10
N TYR A 232 11.94 -1.22 22.37
CA TYR A 232 10.53 -0.94 22.03
C TYR A 232 10.22 -1.10 20.53
N CYS A 233 11.18 -0.80 19.65
CA CYS A 233 11.03 -1.01 18.21
C CYS A 233 10.85 -2.50 17.84
N THR A 234 11.32 -3.43 18.67
CA THR A 234 11.09 -4.88 18.54
C THR A 234 9.81 -5.30 19.26
N GLU A 235 9.63 -4.85 20.49
CA GLU A 235 8.48 -5.21 21.32
C GLU A 235 7.13 -4.85 20.67
N LEU A 236 7.09 -3.77 19.87
CA LEU A 236 5.92 -3.32 19.15
C LEU A 236 5.97 -3.69 17.65
N CYS A 237 6.97 -4.45 17.21
CA CYS A 237 7.06 -4.89 15.82
C CYS A 237 5.95 -5.93 15.52
N PRO A 238 5.06 -5.68 14.54
CA PRO A 238 3.94 -6.57 14.25
C PRO A 238 4.40 -7.96 13.80
N ARG A 239 5.52 -8.04 13.08
CA ARG A 239 6.11 -9.32 12.67
C ARG A 239 6.73 -10.07 13.85
N TYR A 240 7.39 -9.36 14.78
CA TYR A 240 7.94 -9.97 15.99
C TYR A 240 6.86 -10.54 16.89
N VAL A 241 5.78 -9.78 17.14
CA VAL A 241 4.69 -10.28 18.00
C VAL A 241 3.86 -11.38 17.32
N LEU A 242 3.87 -11.45 15.99
CA LEU A 242 3.29 -12.59 15.24
C LEU A 242 4.21 -13.83 15.23
N GLY A 243 5.41 -13.75 15.82
CA GLY A 243 6.32 -14.88 16.00
C GLY A 243 7.50 -14.93 15.04
N TYR A 244 7.67 -13.95 14.16
CA TYR A 244 8.80 -13.90 13.24
C TYR A 244 10.01 -13.23 13.89
N ASP A 245 11.19 -13.70 13.56
CA ASP A 245 12.44 -13.19 14.16
C ASP A 245 12.89 -11.86 13.53
N VAL A 246 12.08 -10.82 13.73
CA VAL A 246 12.35 -9.43 13.32
C VAL A 246 12.70 -8.62 14.54
N GLN A 247 13.96 -8.21 14.67
CA GLN A 247 14.45 -7.52 15.86
C GLN A 247 15.14 -6.18 15.50
N PRO A 248 14.39 -5.11 15.22
CA PRO A 248 14.95 -3.82 14.80
C PRO A 248 15.98 -3.24 15.78
N HIS A 249 15.85 -3.48 17.11
CA HIS A 249 16.85 -3.01 18.08
C HIS A 249 18.24 -3.62 17.85
N LYS A 250 18.31 -4.90 17.43
CA LYS A 250 19.58 -5.53 17.08
C LYS A 250 20.15 -4.96 15.79
N VAL A 251 19.30 -4.70 14.79
CA VAL A 251 19.70 -4.03 13.56
C VAL A 251 20.23 -2.64 13.84
N MET A 252 19.60 -1.87 14.72
CA MET A 252 20.10 -0.55 15.17
C MET A 252 21.47 -0.68 15.83
N ARG A 253 21.69 -1.70 16.66
CA ARG A 253 22.98 -1.93 17.30
C ARG A 253 24.06 -2.26 16.28
N SER A 254 23.73 -3.02 15.22
CA SER A 254 24.70 -3.37 14.17
C SER A 254 25.26 -2.15 13.42
N LEU A 255 24.57 -1.02 13.43
CA LEU A 255 25.08 0.22 12.87
C LEU A 255 26.37 0.71 13.56
N GLY A 256 26.56 0.35 14.82
CA GLY A 256 27.77 0.69 15.61
C GLY A 256 28.96 -0.24 15.41
N PHE A 257 28.74 -1.42 14.83
CA PHE A 257 29.78 -2.45 14.67
C PHE A 257 30.30 -2.50 13.23
N THR A 258 31.41 -1.84 12.97
CA THR A 258 32.05 -1.83 11.65
C THR A 258 33.07 -2.93 11.45
N SER A 259 33.44 -3.68 12.51
CA SER A 259 34.64 -4.51 12.52
C SER A 259 34.43 -6.02 12.49
N THR A 260 33.21 -6.53 12.58
CA THR A 260 33.01 -7.98 12.77
C THR A 260 32.90 -8.76 11.46
N GLY A 261 32.60 -8.13 10.31
CA GLY A 261 32.37 -8.85 9.05
C GLY A 261 31.23 -9.89 9.11
N GLU A 262 30.62 -10.10 10.26
CA GLU A 262 29.50 -11.00 10.48
C GLU A 262 28.19 -10.24 10.38
N ASN A 263 27.39 -10.55 9.36
CA ASN A 263 26.07 -9.94 9.11
C ASN A 263 24.97 -10.50 10.02
N ILE A 264 25.32 -11.22 11.10
CA ILE A 264 24.36 -11.95 11.97
C ILE A 264 23.24 -11.03 12.46
N TRP A 265 23.55 -9.82 12.91
CA TRP A 265 22.55 -8.90 13.46
C TRP A 265 21.70 -8.21 12.39
N ASN A 266 22.23 -8.06 11.19
CA ASN A 266 21.50 -7.53 10.05
C ASN A 266 20.42 -8.50 9.55
N GLN A 267 20.59 -9.82 9.76
CA GLN A 267 19.62 -10.84 9.37
C GLN A 267 18.25 -10.64 10.04
N PHE A 268 18.20 -10.04 11.22
CA PHE A 268 16.95 -9.69 11.90
C PHE A 268 16.09 -8.66 11.15
N ALA A 269 16.60 -8.06 10.07
CA ALA A 269 15.83 -7.21 9.17
C ALA A 269 15.14 -7.99 8.04
N GLN A 270 15.60 -9.19 7.68
CA GLN A 270 15.19 -9.88 6.44
C GLN A 270 13.67 -10.12 6.34
N LEU A 271 13.01 -10.40 7.47
CA LEU A 271 11.57 -10.65 7.53
C LEU A 271 10.74 -9.37 7.81
N CYS A 272 11.36 -8.19 7.81
CA CYS A 272 10.69 -6.92 8.04
C CYS A 272 9.71 -6.59 6.91
N CYS A 273 8.47 -6.19 7.23
CA CYS A 273 7.45 -5.75 6.28
C CYS A 273 7.49 -4.24 5.96
N ALA A 274 8.49 -3.52 6.46
CA ALA A 274 8.67 -2.08 6.23
C ALA A 274 7.48 -1.19 6.65
N CYS A 275 6.65 -1.63 7.60
CA CYS A 275 5.42 -0.94 8.03
C CYS A 275 5.66 0.42 8.72
N GLY A 276 6.89 0.73 9.13
CA GLY A 276 7.25 2.02 9.71
C GLY A 276 6.96 2.20 11.22
N LEU A 277 6.27 1.28 11.90
CA LEU A 277 5.93 1.42 13.32
C LEU A 277 7.15 1.62 14.22
N CYS A 278 8.22 0.91 13.98
CA CYS A 278 9.43 1.00 14.78
C CYS A 278 10.07 2.41 14.75
N THR A 279 10.00 3.10 13.59
CA THR A 279 10.48 4.49 13.44
C THR A 279 9.44 5.50 13.92
N LEU A 280 8.21 5.41 13.43
CA LEU A 280 7.23 6.50 13.56
C LEU A 280 6.41 6.45 14.85
N TYR A 281 6.35 5.27 15.51
CA TYR A 281 5.55 5.08 16.72
C TYR A 281 6.37 4.62 17.92
N ALA A 282 7.15 3.55 17.78
CA ALA A 282 7.73 2.82 18.90
C ALA A 282 9.00 3.46 19.48
N CYS A 283 9.84 4.13 18.65
CA CYS A 283 11.11 4.67 19.14
C CYS A 283 10.90 5.93 19.99
N PRO A 284 11.26 5.92 21.30
CA PRO A 284 11.15 7.09 22.17
C PRO A 284 12.13 8.21 21.75
N GLU A 285 13.32 7.85 21.25
CA GLU A 285 14.36 8.76 20.80
C GLU A 285 14.14 9.28 19.38
N SER A 286 13.00 8.95 18.77
CA SER A 286 12.67 9.37 17.39
C SER A 286 13.72 9.00 16.35
N LEU A 287 14.46 7.91 16.56
CA LEU A 287 15.43 7.34 15.62
C LEU A 287 14.76 6.61 14.45
N PHE A 288 15.56 5.96 13.60
CA PHE A 288 15.18 5.41 12.31
C PHE A 288 15.39 3.89 12.19
N PRO A 289 14.78 3.05 13.06
CA PRO A 289 14.97 1.59 12.98
C PRO A 289 14.45 0.96 11.69
N LYS A 290 13.37 1.50 11.09
CA LYS A 290 12.83 0.99 9.82
C LYS A 290 13.83 1.20 8.68
N GLU A 291 14.43 2.38 8.60
CA GLU A 291 15.41 2.75 7.58
C GLU A 291 16.71 1.92 7.73
N ALA A 292 17.12 1.63 8.97
CA ALA A 292 18.20 0.70 9.25
C ALA A 292 17.87 -0.73 8.79
N CYS A 293 16.63 -1.19 9.00
CA CYS A 293 16.18 -2.49 8.50
C CYS A 293 16.14 -2.53 6.97
N ASP A 294 15.65 -1.48 6.30
CA ASP A 294 15.61 -1.42 4.84
C ASP A 294 17.00 -1.51 4.23
N LYS A 295 17.93 -0.73 4.76
CA LYS A 295 19.34 -0.80 4.34
C LYS A 295 19.93 -2.20 4.54
N SER A 296 19.73 -2.79 5.71
CA SER A 296 20.22 -4.13 6.00
C SER A 296 19.64 -5.19 5.06
N LYS A 297 18.34 -5.10 4.74
CA LYS A 297 17.71 -5.99 3.74
C LYS A 297 18.33 -5.84 2.35
N HIS A 298 18.61 -4.60 1.95
CA HIS A 298 19.26 -4.31 0.67
C HIS A 298 20.67 -4.89 0.63
N ASP A 299 21.49 -4.58 1.64
CA ASP A 299 22.88 -5.05 1.74
C ASP A 299 22.96 -6.59 1.74
N LEU A 300 22.09 -7.27 2.50
CA LEU A 300 22.04 -8.73 2.55
C LEU A 300 21.62 -9.34 1.21
N LYS A 301 20.68 -8.71 0.52
CA LYS A 301 20.25 -9.15 -0.83
C LYS A 301 21.39 -9.00 -1.85
N GLU A 302 22.11 -7.88 -1.83
CA GLU A 302 23.28 -7.66 -2.70
C GLU A 302 24.40 -8.66 -2.42
N ALA A 303 24.61 -9.00 -1.14
CA ALA A 303 25.56 -10.01 -0.72
C ALA A 303 25.13 -11.46 -1.00
N GLY A 304 23.89 -11.68 -1.51
CA GLY A 304 23.34 -13.00 -1.76
C GLY A 304 23.07 -13.83 -0.49
N ILE A 305 22.94 -13.16 0.66
CA ILE A 305 22.72 -13.81 1.96
C ILE A 305 21.23 -14.11 2.14
N ALA A 306 20.87 -15.38 2.13
CA ALA A 306 19.53 -15.84 2.40
C ALA A 306 19.25 -15.93 3.91
N TRP A 307 17.97 -15.93 4.26
CA TRP A 307 17.51 -16.19 5.63
C TRP A 307 17.91 -17.60 6.09
N SER A 308 18.54 -17.68 7.24
CA SER A 308 18.98 -18.95 7.85
C SER A 308 18.51 -19.11 9.30
N GLY A 309 17.58 -18.25 9.73
CA GLY A 309 17.06 -18.27 11.10
C GLY A 309 15.97 -19.33 11.33
N LYS A 310 15.22 -19.17 12.41
CA LYS A 310 14.15 -20.09 12.81
C LYS A 310 13.09 -20.21 11.73
N THR A 311 12.66 -21.43 11.42
CA THR A 311 11.57 -21.75 10.50
C THR A 311 10.24 -21.91 11.22
N GLU A 312 10.25 -22.28 12.51
CA GLU A 312 9.06 -22.38 13.34
C GLU A 312 8.58 -20.97 13.75
N VAL A 313 7.29 -20.72 13.53
CA VAL A 313 6.64 -19.45 13.88
C VAL A 313 5.61 -19.72 14.97
N VAL A 314 5.76 -19.07 16.12
CA VAL A 314 4.81 -19.17 17.23
C VAL A 314 4.45 -17.75 17.68
N PRO A 315 3.18 -17.34 17.62
CA PRO A 315 2.76 -16.02 18.04
C PRO A 315 3.16 -15.75 19.49
N HIS A 316 3.65 -14.55 19.73
CA HIS A 316 4.02 -14.11 21.08
C HIS A 316 2.78 -14.06 21.98
N PRO A 317 2.84 -14.44 23.26
CA PRO A 317 1.69 -14.38 24.19
C PRO A 317 1.04 -13.00 24.27
N MET A 318 1.79 -11.94 24.03
CA MET A 318 1.31 -10.56 24.01
C MET A 318 0.86 -10.07 22.61
N TYR A 319 0.63 -10.97 21.66
CA TYR A 319 0.26 -10.59 20.28
C TYR A 319 -0.91 -9.59 20.24
N GLU A 320 -1.98 -9.85 20.95
CA GLU A 320 -3.12 -8.94 21.02
C GLU A 320 -2.82 -7.67 21.82
N GLY A 321 -2.14 -7.80 22.96
CA GLY A 321 -1.86 -6.69 23.87
C GLY A 321 -0.84 -5.67 23.33
N ARG A 322 -0.07 -6.02 22.30
CA ARG A 322 0.93 -5.15 21.66
C ARG A 322 0.48 -4.60 20.30
N ARG A 323 -0.76 -4.81 19.91
CA ARG A 323 -1.34 -4.17 18.71
C ARG A 323 -1.38 -2.65 18.91
N THR A 324 -0.96 -1.91 17.90
CA THR A 324 -0.97 -0.44 17.94
C THR A 324 -2.34 0.09 17.49
N PRO A 325 -3.18 0.63 18.37
CA PRO A 325 -4.48 1.19 17.98
C PRO A 325 -4.30 2.36 17.02
N LEU A 326 -5.12 2.42 15.97
CA LEU A 326 -4.99 3.43 14.90
C LEU A 326 -5.09 4.87 15.45
N LYS A 327 -6.01 5.14 16.38
CA LYS A 327 -6.14 6.46 17.03
C LYS A 327 -4.89 6.89 17.80
N GLN A 328 -4.18 5.96 18.43
CA GLN A 328 -2.91 6.28 19.11
C GLN A 328 -1.81 6.57 18.10
N LEU A 329 -1.78 5.83 16.98
CA LEU A 329 -0.86 6.09 15.89
C LEU A 329 -1.07 7.49 15.31
N VAL A 330 -2.31 7.86 14.95
CA VAL A 330 -2.68 9.20 14.45
C VAL A 330 -2.19 10.30 15.39
N ARG A 331 -2.42 10.13 16.71
CA ARG A 331 -1.93 11.07 17.75
C ARG A 331 -0.41 11.15 17.77
N ARG A 332 0.29 10.01 17.75
CA ARG A 332 1.76 9.96 17.78
C ARG A 332 2.39 10.59 16.53
N LEU A 333 1.72 10.48 15.38
CA LEU A 333 2.12 11.12 14.14
C LEU A 333 1.89 12.64 14.11
N GLY A 334 1.12 13.19 15.08
CA GLY A 334 0.78 14.61 15.12
C GLY A 334 -0.20 15.04 14.03
N VAL A 335 -1.07 14.12 13.58
CA VAL A 335 -2.02 14.38 12.48
C VAL A 335 -3.48 14.30 12.93
N THR A 336 -3.73 14.43 14.23
CA THR A 336 -5.09 14.38 14.81
C THR A 336 -6.01 15.44 14.20
N ASP A 337 -5.48 16.65 13.95
CA ASP A 337 -6.25 17.76 13.39
C ASP A 337 -6.65 17.55 11.93
N TYR A 338 -6.08 16.53 11.28
CA TYR A 338 -6.39 16.13 9.90
C TYR A 338 -7.20 14.83 9.83
N ASP A 339 -7.48 14.18 10.98
CA ASP A 339 -8.22 12.91 11.04
C ASP A 339 -9.73 13.17 10.96
N HIS A 340 -10.16 13.64 9.79
CA HIS A 340 -11.54 13.88 9.45
C HIS A 340 -12.03 12.88 8.39
N PRO A 341 -13.33 12.55 8.37
CA PRO A 341 -13.90 11.80 7.26
C PRO A 341 -13.64 12.53 5.94
N SER A 342 -13.14 11.83 4.94
CA SER A 342 -13.07 12.35 3.58
C SER A 342 -14.36 11.93 2.86
N GLU A 343 -15.18 12.91 2.50
CA GLU A 343 -16.42 12.63 1.75
C GLU A 343 -16.08 12.10 0.36
N PHE A 344 -16.91 11.19 -0.13
CA PHE A 344 -16.78 10.73 -1.51
C PHE A 344 -17.40 11.73 -2.46
N CYS A 345 -16.61 12.21 -3.42
CA CYS A 345 -17.08 13.03 -4.51
C CYS A 345 -17.29 12.15 -5.76
N ALA A 346 -18.55 12.11 -6.22
CA ALA A 346 -18.91 11.34 -7.40
C ALA A 346 -18.66 12.10 -8.72
N ASP A 347 -18.34 13.40 -8.65
CA ASP A 347 -18.12 14.22 -9.84
C ASP A 347 -16.92 13.71 -10.63
N GLU A 348 -17.12 13.56 -11.93
CA GLU A 348 -16.05 13.13 -12.84
C GLU A 348 -14.95 14.21 -12.92
N ARG A 349 -13.70 13.80 -12.75
CA ARG A 349 -12.54 14.68 -12.86
C ARG A 349 -11.98 14.61 -14.27
N SER A 350 -11.89 15.76 -14.92
CA SER A 350 -11.42 15.86 -16.31
C SER A 350 -10.18 16.76 -16.37
N PRO A 351 -8.98 16.22 -16.04
CA PRO A 351 -7.74 16.97 -16.19
C PRO A 351 -7.47 17.27 -17.66
N HIS A 352 -6.92 18.46 -17.94
CA HIS A 352 -6.55 18.83 -19.31
C HIS A 352 -5.42 17.96 -19.88
N VAL A 353 -4.54 17.44 -19.03
CA VAL A 353 -3.40 16.61 -19.43
C VAL A 353 -3.27 15.43 -18.47
N VAL A 354 -3.05 14.24 -19.01
CA VAL A 354 -2.64 13.07 -18.23
C VAL A 354 -1.30 12.54 -18.72
N ARG A 355 -0.49 12.06 -17.78
CA ARG A 355 0.81 11.42 -18.05
C ARG A 355 0.76 9.98 -17.58
N ILE A 356 0.67 9.03 -18.50
CA ILE A 356 0.48 7.60 -18.23
C ILE A 356 1.84 6.88 -18.35
N PRO A 357 2.51 6.51 -17.23
CA PRO A 357 3.77 5.79 -17.28
C PRO A 357 3.60 4.42 -17.95
N VAL A 358 4.59 4.02 -18.75
CA VAL A 358 4.61 2.68 -19.37
C VAL A 358 4.90 1.57 -18.36
N SER A 359 5.43 1.91 -17.18
CA SER A 359 5.65 1.02 -16.04
C SER A 359 5.06 1.64 -14.77
N GLN A 360 4.07 0.99 -14.18
CA GLN A 360 3.36 1.52 -12.99
C GLN A 360 3.40 0.57 -11.78
N HIS A 361 3.87 -0.64 -11.96
CA HIS A 361 3.92 -1.71 -10.95
C HIS A 361 5.07 -2.68 -11.25
N ILE A 362 5.26 -3.68 -10.40
CA ILE A 362 6.25 -4.73 -10.61
C ILE A 362 5.90 -5.51 -11.88
N GLY A 363 6.88 -5.72 -12.76
CA GLY A 363 6.72 -6.43 -14.03
C GLY A 363 7.44 -5.73 -15.18
N THR A 364 7.20 -6.23 -16.38
CA THR A 364 7.76 -5.67 -17.61
C THR A 364 6.95 -4.43 -18.03
N ALA A 365 7.64 -3.37 -18.43
CA ALA A 365 7.01 -2.17 -18.98
C ALA A 365 6.23 -2.49 -20.26
N ALA A 366 5.13 -1.79 -20.48
CA ALA A 366 4.38 -1.89 -21.73
C ALA A 366 5.14 -1.19 -22.87
N HIS A 367 5.11 -1.77 -24.05
CA HIS A 367 5.64 -1.15 -25.27
C HIS A 367 4.57 -0.25 -25.88
N PRO A 368 4.84 1.06 -26.09
CA PRO A 368 3.89 1.95 -26.73
C PRO A 368 3.46 1.47 -28.12
N GLY A 369 2.16 1.50 -28.39
CA GLY A 369 1.56 1.18 -29.69
C GLY A 369 1.00 2.40 -30.42
N VAL A 370 1.11 3.58 -29.82
CA VAL A 370 0.62 4.86 -30.35
C VAL A 370 1.77 5.82 -30.67
N LYS A 371 1.49 6.86 -31.44
CA LYS A 371 2.45 7.91 -31.86
C LYS A 371 1.94 9.28 -31.45
N GLN A 372 2.85 10.24 -31.40
CA GLN A 372 2.50 11.65 -31.25
C GLN A 372 1.53 12.08 -32.38
N GLY A 373 0.46 12.77 -32.02
CA GLY A 373 -0.61 13.22 -32.91
C GLY A 373 -1.77 12.23 -33.06
N ASP A 374 -1.65 11.00 -32.55
CA ASP A 374 -2.76 10.05 -32.60
C ASP A 374 -3.91 10.53 -31.70
N ARG A 375 -5.16 10.40 -32.18
CA ARG A 375 -6.37 10.62 -31.38
C ARG A 375 -6.76 9.34 -30.68
N VAL A 376 -7.01 9.40 -29.38
CA VAL A 376 -7.39 8.27 -28.53
C VAL A 376 -8.64 8.58 -27.74
N ARG A 377 -9.39 7.53 -27.39
CA ARG A 377 -10.56 7.58 -26.49
C ARG A 377 -10.24 6.86 -25.19
N LYS A 378 -10.90 7.26 -24.11
CA LYS A 378 -10.81 6.56 -22.82
C LYS A 378 -11.08 5.06 -23.01
N GLY A 379 -10.13 4.23 -22.57
CA GLY A 379 -10.15 2.78 -22.74
C GLY A 379 -9.33 2.24 -23.89
N ASP A 380 -8.93 3.07 -24.85
CA ASP A 380 -8.07 2.63 -25.97
C ASP A 380 -6.71 2.12 -25.44
N CYS A 381 -6.22 1.02 -26.03
CA CYS A 381 -4.93 0.46 -25.66
C CYS A 381 -3.80 1.33 -26.18
N LEU A 382 -2.99 1.89 -25.28
CA LEU A 382 -1.84 2.74 -25.59
C LEU A 382 -0.55 1.95 -25.71
N GLY A 383 -0.47 0.79 -25.09
CA GLY A 383 0.72 -0.05 -25.12
C GLY A 383 0.46 -1.41 -24.51
N THR A 384 1.20 -2.40 -25.01
CA THR A 384 1.05 -3.81 -24.63
C THR A 384 2.32 -4.37 -24.02
N VAL A 385 2.14 -5.29 -23.08
CA VAL A 385 3.25 -6.07 -22.52
C VAL A 385 3.64 -7.17 -23.50
N PRO A 386 4.96 -7.44 -23.70
CA PRO A 386 5.40 -8.55 -24.53
C PRO A 386 4.80 -9.88 -24.10
N GLU A 387 4.47 -10.71 -25.08
CA GLU A 387 3.87 -12.02 -24.85
C GLU A 387 4.73 -12.88 -23.91
N GLY A 388 4.08 -13.58 -22.97
CA GLY A 388 4.74 -14.42 -21.97
C GLY A 388 5.47 -13.69 -20.85
N LYS A 389 5.43 -12.35 -20.83
CA LYS A 389 6.00 -11.56 -19.73
C LYS A 389 4.92 -11.17 -18.71
N LEU A 390 5.32 -11.09 -17.42
CA LEU A 390 4.47 -10.56 -16.38
C LEU A 390 4.40 -9.04 -16.50
N GLY A 391 3.19 -8.50 -16.61
CA GLY A 391 2.95 -7.06 -16.70
C GLY A 391 1.48 -6.77 -17.00
N ALA A 392 1.15 -5.52 -17.29
CA ALA A 392 -0.20 -5.11 -17.66
C ALA A 392 -0.16 -4.06 -18.79
N ASN A 393 -1.08 -4.19 -19.73
CA ASN A 393 -1.29 -3.20 -20.77
C ASN A 393 -1.69 -1.85 -20.16
N ILE A 394 -1.38 -0.79 -20.89
CA ILE A 394 -1.75 0.58 -20.51
C ILE A 394 -2.81 1.12 -21.47
N HIS A 395 -3.71 1.92 -20.94
CA HIS A 395 -4.89 2.41 -21.66
C HIS A 395 -5.07 3.90 -21.44
N ALA A 396 -5.66 4.58 -22.40
CA ALA A 396 -6.03 5.99 -22.29
C ALA A 396 -7.04 6.17 -21.16
N SER A 397 -6.81 7.13 -20.27
CA SER A 397 -7.70 7.45 -19.16
C SER A 397 -8.65 8.61 -19.43
N ILE A 398 -8.36 9.37 -20.51
CA ILE A 398 -9.20 10.46 -21.04
C ILE A 398 -9.25 10.38 -22.56
N ASP A 399 -10.23 11.04 -23.16
CA ASP A 399 -10.26 11.31 -24.60
C ASP A 399 -9.27 12.44 -24.92
N GLY A 400 -8.60 12.38 -26.08
CA GLY A 400 -7.68 13.45 -26.47
C GLY A 400 -6.67 13.07 -27.54
N ILE A 401 -5.61 13.87 -27.64
CA ILE A 401 -4.52 13.71 -28.60
C ILE A 401 -3.24 13.36 -27.84
N VAL A 402 -2.49 12.38 -28.34
CA VAL A 402 -1.18 12.01 -27.83
C VAL A 402 -0.18 13.13 -28.13
N GLU A 403 0.31 13.81 -27.08
CA GLU A 403 1.31 14.88 -27.22
C GLU A 403 2.73 14.36 -27.32
N SER A 404 3.05 13.31 -26.57
CA SER A 404 4.38 12.71 -26.59
C SER A 404 4.35 11.25 -26.15
N VAL A 405 5.37 10.48 -26.60
CA VAL A 405 5.56 9.06 -26.29
C VAL A 405 7.01 8.86 -25.85
N GLY A 406 7.20 8.26 -24.68
CA GLY A 406 8.50 7.96 -24.07
C GLY A 406 8.30 7.01 -22.88
N ASP A 407 8.95 7.28 -21.75
CA ASP A 407 8.74 6.55 -20.48
C ASP A 407 7.31 6.75 -19.92
N SER A 408 6.61 7.72 -20.46
CA SER A 408 5.19 7.98 -20.26
C SER A 408 4.56 8.40 -21.57
N ILE A 409 3.28 8.10 -21.73
CA ILE A 409 2.45 8.63 -22.82
C ILE A 409 1.66 9.81 -22.25
N VAL A 410 1.84 10.99 -22.87
CA VAL A 410 1.14 12.21 -22.50
C VAL A 410 -0.04 12.40 -23.42
N ILE A 411 -1.23 12.58 -22.85
CA ILE A 411 -2.47 12.84 -23.60
C ILE A 411 -3.02 14.17 -23.14
N ARG A 412 -3.34 15.04 -24.10
CA ARG A 412 -4.05 16.30 -23.88
C ARG A 412 -5.51 16.13 -24.27
N SER A 413 -6.41 16.52 -23.37
CA SER A 413 -7.85 16.56 -23.65
C SER A 413 -8.18 17.51 -24.82
N ASP A 414 -9.23 17.20 -25.53
CA ASP A 414 -9.78 18.04 -26.61
C ASP A 414 -10.60 19.26 -26.05
N SER A 415 -10.89 19.28 -24.76
CA SER A 415 -11.75 20.27 -24.09
C SER A 415 -10.95 21.30 -23.29
#